data_f0e93f9e682a17c6cc96b1d941d2f200
#
_entry.id   f0e93f9e682a17c6cc96b1d941d2f200
#
_cell.length_a   1.000
_cell.length_b   1.000
_cell.length_c   1.000
_cell.angle_alpha   90.00
_cell.angle_beta   90.00
_cell.angle_gamma   90.00
#
_symmetry.space_group_name_H-M   'P 1'
#
loop_
_entity.id
_entity.type
_entity.pdbx_description
1 polymer ?
#
loop_
_entity_poly.entity_id
_entity_poly.type
_entity_poly.pdbx_seq_one_letter_code
_entity_poly.pdbx_strand_id
1 'polypeptide(L)'
;AVAWNSPISLVGNLKELQNHPRTEDNLRVIKMWEEAKLQGVLTDKQKELLKNPEQEYLLMKDKKGNYQLYPYRQITKDDEKPIRAFIFQKAGRTCIIYWHMNGTGQLTLDIEKNKLSLMNESGKRIPIRSAGSKSILPAAGRLILETALPQEEVIKLFRKSIEIIK
;
A
#
# COMPACT_ATOMS: atom_id res chain seq x y z
N ALA A 1 18.00 1.66 -6.14
CA ALA A 1 18.47 0.41 -6.72
C ALA A 1 17.97 0.23 -8.16
N VAL A 2 16.66 0.05 -8.41
CA VAL A 2 16.11 -0.30 -9.74
C VAL A 2 16.38 0.77 -10.80
N ALA A 3 16.24 2.06 -10.49
CA ALA A 3 16.53 3.17 -11.41
C ALA A 3 17.98 3.20 -11.92
N TRP A 4 18.90 2.65 -11.12
CA TRP A 4 20.34 2.62 -11.37
C TRP A 4 20.85 1.24 -11.81
N ASN A 5 19.95 0.30 -12.09
CA ASN A 5 20.26 -1.10 -12.36
C ASN A 5 21.14 -1.78 -11.28
N SER A 6 21.14 -1.23 -10.07
CA SER A 6 21.86 -1.79 -8.93
C SER A 6 21.03 -2.87 -8.23
N PRO A 7 21.66 -3.90 -7.65
CA PRO A 7 20.92 -4.89 -6.85
C PRO A 7 20.38 -4.27 -5.56
N ILE A 8 19.25 -4.81 -5.10
CA ILE A 8 18.75 -4.51 -3.76
C ILE A 8 19.44 -5.46 -2.79
N SER A 9 20.15 -4.93 -1.79
CA SER A 9 20.72 -5.74 -0.74
C SER A 9 19.98 -5.51 0.57
N LEU A 10 19.75 -6.60 1.31
CA LEU A 10 19.25 -6.59 2.68
C LEU A 10 20.41 -6.86 3.63
N VAL A 11 20.59 -5.95 4.58
CA VAL A 11 21.54 -6.15 5.68
C VAL A 11 20.73 -6.29 6.95
N GLY A 12 20.93 -7.38 7.69
CA GLY A 12 20.19 -7.63 8.92
C GLY A 12 20.58 -8.94 9.59
N ASN A 13 20.08 -9.10 10.81
CA ASN A 13 20.24 -10.33 11.56
C ASN A 13 19.19 -11.35 11.10
N LEU A 14 19.61 -12.57 10.74
CA LEU A 14 18.72 -13.61 10.26
C LEU A 14 17.57 -13.93 11.24
N LYS A 15 17.86 -13.98 12.53
CA LYS A 15 16.87 -14.25 13.58
C LYS A 15 15.81 -13.14 13.65
N GLU A 16 16.23 -11.89 13.53
CA GLU A 16 15.30 -10.75 13.49
C GLU A 16 14.43 -10.78 12.23
N LEU A 17 15.02 -11.07 11.07
CA LEU A 17 14.27 -11.24 9.83
C LEU A 17 13.24 -12.37 9.93
N GLN A 18 13.60 -13.52 10.50
CA GLN A 18 12.69 -14.65 10.68
C GLN A 18 11.53 -14.35 11.63
N ASN A 19 11.77 -13.53 12.67
CA ASN A 19 10.76 -13.20 13.67
C ASN A 19 9.93 -11.97 13.30
N HIS A 20 10.33 -11.16 12.34
CA HIS A 20 9.60 -9.95 11.99
C HIS A 20 8.32 -10.28 11.19
N PRO A 21 7.14 -9.82 11.63
CA PRO A 21 5.84 -10.25 11.06
C PRO A 21 5.63 -9.85 9.59
N ARG A 22 6.43 -8.93 9.07
CA ARG A 22 6.33 -8.42 7.69
C ARG A 22 7.48 -8.87 6.77
N THR A 23 8.34 -9.75 7.22
CA THR A 23 9.51 -10.17 6.41
C THR A 23 9.11 -10.81 5.09
N GLU A 24 8.18 -11.76 5.12
CA GLU A 24 7.71 -12.43 3.89
C GLU A 24 7.14 -11.42 2.88
N ASP A 25 6.35 -10.48 3.36
CA ASP A 25 5.75 -9.44 2.55
C ASP A 25 6.79 -8.47 1.96
N ASN A 26 7.76 -8.06 2.76
CA ASN A 26 8.86 -7.21 2.32
C ASN A 26 9.73 -7.91 1.25
N LEU A 27 10.07 -9.18 1.47
CA LEU A 27 10.82 -9.98 0.51
C LEU A 27 10.06 -10.16 -0.81
N ARG A 28 8.75 -10.35 -0.76
CA ARG A 28 7.90 -10.43 -1.96
C ARG A 28 7.92 -9.13 -2.76
N VAL A 29 7.88 -7.97 -2.09
CA VAL A 29 7.97 -6.66 -2.75
C VAL A 29 9.34 -6.49 -3.40
N ILE A 30 10.43 -6.80 -2.68
CA ILE A 30 11.80 -6.74 -3.21
C ILE A 30 11.93 -7.64 -4.45
N LYS A 31 11.44 -8.87 -4.36
CA LYS A 31 11.43 -9.81 -5.49
C LYS A 31 10.71 -9.22 -6.70
N MET A 32 9.56 -8.61 -6.51
CA MET A 32 8.79 -7.99 -7.59
C MET A 32 9.57 -6.86 -8.29
N TRP A 33 10.28 -6.02 -7.52
CA TRP A 33 11.12 -4.97 -8.06
C TRP A 33 12.35 -5.52 -8.80
N GLU A 34 13.00 -6.57 -8.27
CA GLU A 34 14.12 -7.24 -8.94
C GLU A 34 13.67 -7.94 -10.23
N GLU A 35 12.52 -8.61 -10.23
CA GLU A 35 11.95 -9.21 -11.44
C GLU A 35 11.68 -8.15 -12.52
N ALA A 36 11.07 -7.02 -12.15
CA ALA A 36 10.79 -5.93 -13.07
C ALA A 36 12.08 -5.36 -13.70
N LYS A 37 13.14 -5.24 -12.89
CA LYS A 37 14.47 -4.82 -13.34
C LYS A 37 15.08 -5.82 -14.31
N LEU A 38 15.13 -7.12 -13.93
CA LEU A 38 15.73 -8.17 -14.73
C LEU A 38 15.03 -8.38 -16.08
N GLN A 39 13.71 -8.23 -16.10
CA GLN A 39 12.92 -8.32 -17.33
C GLN A 39 12.99 -7.06 -18.20
N GLY A 40 13.65 -5.99 -17.74
CA GLY A 40 13.79 -4.76 -18.49
C GLY A 40 12.45 -4.06 -18.81
N VAL A 41 11.41 -4.30 -17.98
CA VAL A 41 10.05 -3.81 -18.27
C VAL A 41 9.83 -2.34 -17.95
N LEU A 42 10.76 -1.70 -17.25
CA LEU A 42 10.70 -0.27 -16.97
C LEU A 42 11.39 0.51 -18.10
N THR A 43 10.65 1.43 -18.71
CA THR A 43 11.17 2.34 -19.73
C THR A 43 12.19 3.30 -19.12
N ASP A 44 13.05 3.90 -19.96
CA ASP A 44 14.03 4.90 -19.49
C ASP A 44 13.34 6.10 -18.82
N LYS A 45 12.19 6.52 -19.36
CA LYS A 45 11.36 7.57 -18.73
C LYS A 45 10.90 7.19 -17.32
N GLN A 46 10.49 5.94 -17.11
CA GLN A 46 10.10 5.44 -15.77
C GLN A 46 11.30 5.36 -14.84
N LYS A 47 12.48 4.95 -15.33
CA LYS A 47 13.72 4.95 -14.54
C LYS A 47 14.12 6.37 -14.13
N GLU A 48 13.97 7.36 -15.00
CA GLU A 48 14.22 8.77 -14.65
C GLU A 48 13.26 9.28 -13.58
N LEU A 49 11.96 8.93 -13.64
CA LEU A 49 11.01 9.26 -12.58
C LEU A 49 11.43 8.68 -11.22
N LEU A 50 11.94 7.44 -11.22
CA LEU A 50 12.40 6.76 -9.99
C LEU A 50 13.68 7.34 -9.39
N LYS A 51 14.41 8.18 -10.12
CA LYS A 51 15.60 8.89 -9.62
C LYS A 51 15.24 10.15 -8.83
N ASN A 52 14.00 10.64 -8.93
CA ASN A 52 13.55 11.78 -8.17
C ASN A 52 13.36 11.41 -6.68
N PRO A 53 14.17 11.96 -5.75
CA PRO A 53 14.07 11.60 -4.33
C PRO A 53 12.82 12.18 -3.63
N GLU A 54 12.15 13.15 -4.25
CA GLU A 54 10.96 13.79 -3.67
C GLU A 54 9.68 13.02 -3.94
N GLN A 55 9.71 12.03 -4.84
CA GLN A 55 8.52 11.25 -5.20
C GLN A 55 8.78 9.76 -5.11
N GLU A 56 7.99 9.09 -4.31
CA GLU A 56 8.00 7.64 -4.17
C GLU A 56 6.93 6.98 -5.03
N TYR A 57 7.18 5.75 -5.46
CA TYR A 57 6.31 4.99 -6.37
C TYR A 57 6.02 3.59 -5.86
N LEU A 58 4.75 3.18 -5.98
CA LEU A 58 4.34 1.79 -5.88
C LEU A 58 4.55 1.10 -7.23
N LEU A 59 5.15 -0.08 -7.21
CA LEU A 59 5.16 -0.99 -8.35
C LEU A 59 4.03 -2.00 -8.16
N MET A 60 3.16 -2.15 -9.14
CA MET A 60 2.07 -3.12 -9.11
C MET A 60 2.00 -3.87 -10.45
N LYS A 61 1.60 -5.14 -10.41
CA LYS A 61 1.21 -5.89 -11.61
C LYS A 61 -0.29 -5.75 -11.85
N ASP A 62 -0.68 -5.53 -13.10
CA ASP A 62 -2.07 -5.65 -13.51
C ASP A 62 -2.48 -7.13 -13.66
N LYS A 63 -3.76 -7.38 -14.01
CA LYS A 63 -4.27 -8.76 -14.23
C LYS A 63 -3.62 -9.48 -15.40
N LYS A 64 -2.97 -8.75 -16.32
CA LYS A 64 -2.24 -9.30 -17.46
C LYS A 64 -0.74 -9.51 -17.16
N GLY A 65 -0.30 -9.16 -15.95
CA GLY A 65 1.09 -9.26 -15.54
C GLY A 65 1.98 -8.05 -15.91
N ASN A 66 1.41 -6.98 -16.49
CA ASN A 66 2.17 -5.78 -16.83
C ASN A 66 2.48 -4.96 -15.59
N TYR A 67 3.70 -4.46 -15.49
CA TYR A 67 4.13 -3.60 -14.40
C TYR A 67 3.70 -2.15 -14.62
N GLN A 68 3.18 -1.53 -13.55
CA GLN A 68 2.75 -0.14 -13.51
C GLN A 68 3.34 0.56 -12.30
N LEU A 69 3.77 1.81 -12.50
CA LEU A 69 4.25 2.70 -11.44
C LEU A 69 3.15 3.69 -11.07
N TYR A 70 2.86 3.77 -9.77
CA TYR A 70 1.91 4.73 -9.22
C TYR A 70 2.61 5.63 -8.21
N PRO A 71 2.67 6.96 -8.43
CA PRO A 71 3.14 7.89 -7.41
C PRO A 71 2.21 7.82 -6.20
N TYR A 72 2.76 7.77 -5.00
CA TYR A 72 1.99 7.71 -3.78
C TYR A 72 2.41 8.74 -2.75
N ARG A 73 1.51 8.98 -1.79
CA ARG A 73 1.78 9.77 -0.59
C ARG A 73 1.43 8.95 0.64
N GLN A 74 2.22 9.06 1.69
CA GLN A 74 1.87 8.49 2.99
C GLN A 74 0.77 9.34 3.65
N ILE A 75 -0.26 8.68 4.18
CA ILE A 75 -1.41 9.36 4.81
C ILE A 75 -1.02 9.94 6.17
N THR A 76 -0.24 9.19 6.96
CA THR A 76 0.29 9.66 8.24
C THR A 76 1.77 9.29 8.36
N LYS A 77 2.56 10.16 9.00
CA LYS A 77 3.97 9.94 9.31
C LYS A 77 4.20 9.54 10.77
N ASP A 78 3.13 9.35 11.54
CA ASP A 78 3.22 8.93 12.94
C ASP A 78 3.66 7.46 13.02
N ASP A 79 4.92 7.25 13.40
CA ASP A 79 5.54 5.93 13.49
C ASP A 79 5.10 5.13 14.73
N GLU A 80 4.46 5.78 15.71
CA GLU A 80 3.90 5.11 16.88
C GLU A 80 2.56 4.43 16.58
N LYS A 81 1.87 4.86 15.52
CA LYS A 81 0.59 4.25 15.14
C LYS A 81 0.77 2.91 14.45
N PRO A 82 -0.07 1.93 14.78
CA PRO A 82 0.07 0.57 14.25
C PRO A 82 -0.33 0.42 12.78
N ILE A 83 -1.02 1.40 12.20
CA ILE A 83 -1.47 1.35 10.80
C ILE A 83 -0.57 2.18 9.92
N ARG A 84 -0.11 1.58 8.82
CA ARG A 84 0.52 2.28 7.69
C ARG A 84 -0.46 2.36 6.55
N ALA A 85 -0.59 3.56 5.97
CA ALA A 85 -1.52 3.81 4.87
C ALA A 85 -0.92 4.79 3.85
N PHE A 86 -1.03 4.44 2.59
CA PHE A 86 -0.50 5.17 1.45
C PHE A 86 -1.59 5.35 0.40
N ILE A 87 -1.70 6.56 -0.14
CA ILE A 87 -2.73 6.93 -1.10
C ILE A 87 -2.14 7.17 -2.48
N PHE A 88 -2.82 6.69 -3.52
CA PHE A 88 -2.45 6.85 -4.92
C PHE A 88 -3.69 6.88 -5.81
N GLN A 89 -3.50 7.22 -7.08
CA GLN A 89 -4.56 7.20 -8.10
C GLN A 89 -4.34 6.02 -9.06
N LYS A 90 -5.42 5.32 -9.38
CA LYS A 90 -5.42 4.24 -10.37
C LYS A 90 -6.71 4.28 -11.18
N ALA A 91 -6.59 4.40 -12.49
CA ALA A 91 -7.74 4.43 -13.42
C ALA A 91 -8.85 5.41 -12.99
N GLY A 92 -8.47 6.63 -12.57
CA GLY A 92 -9.41 7.67 -12.14
C GLY A 92 -10.03 7.46 -10.75
N ARG A 93 -9.65 6.41 -10.03
CA ARG A 93 -10.13 6.13 -8.67
C ARG A 93 -9.05 6.41 -7.64
N THR A 94 -9.46 6.85 -6.46
CA THR A 94 -8.59 6.96 -5.29
C THR A 94 -8.40 5.57 -4.69
N CYS A 95 -7.14 5.18 -4.53
CA CYS A 95 -6.73 3.92 -3.95
C CYS A 95 -5.90 4.15 -2.71
N ILE A 96 -6.11 3.34 -1.68
CA ILE A 96 -5.31 3.33 -0.46
C ILE A 96 -4.79 1.91 -0.26
N ILE A 97 -3.47 1.78 -0.14
CA ILE A 97 -2.86 0.54 0.35
C ILE A 97 -2.53 0.73 1.82
N TYR A 98 -2.97 -0.20 2.67
CA TYR A 98 -2.76 -0.09 4.11
C TYR A 98 -2.60 -1.48 4.76
N TRP A 99 -1.97 -1.50 5.94
CA TRP A 99 -1.77 -2.71 6.75
C TRP A 99 -1.55 -2.36 8.21
N HIS A 100 -1.72 -3.35 9.08
CA HIS A 100 -1.28 -3.29 10.48
C HIS A 100 0.18 -3.73 10.58
N MET A 101 1.01 -3.00 11.33
CA MET A 101 2.45 -3.28 11.44
C MET A 101 2.75 -4.60 12.14
N ASN A 102 2.14 -4.86 13.28
CA ASN A 102 2.52 -5.94 14.19
C ASN A 102 1.35 -6.85 14.57
N GLY A 103 0.27 -6.89 13.78
CA GLY A 103 -0.88 -7.70 14.19
C GLY A 103 -2.13 -7.48 13.36
N THR A 104 -3.25 -7.43 14.03
CA THR A 104 -4.56 -7.20 13.44
C THR A 104 -5.32 -6.12 14.19
N GLY A 105 -6.16 -5.41 13.47
CA GLY A 105 -6.99 -4.35 14.03
C GLY A 105 -8.17 -4.03 13.13
N GLN A 106 -8.78 -2.88 13.37
CA GLN A 106 -9.89 -2.37 12.57
C GLN A 106 -9.78 -0.86 12.41
N LEU A 107 -10.17 -0.39 11.24
CA LEU A 107 -10.36 1.03 10.95
C LEU A 107 -11.87 1.31 10.84
N THR A 108 -12.33 2.36 11.49
CA THR A 108 -13.71 2.83 11.34
C THR A 108 -13.73 4.11 10.55
N LEU A 109 -14.24 4.07 9.33
CA LEU A 109 -14.38 5.24 8.46
C LEU A 109 -15.80 5.79 8.51
N ASP A 110 -15.92 7.10 8.58
CA ASP A 110 -17.20 7.81 8.60
C ASP A 110 -17.75 7.96 7.16
N ILE A 111 -18.05 6.84 6.55
CA ILE A 111 -18.52 6.70 5.17
C ILE A 111 -19.29 5.38 5.02
N GLU A 112 -20.29 5.38 4.16
CA GLU A 112 -21.06 4.20 3.81
C GLU A 112 -20.24 3.19 3.01
N LYS A 113 -20.41 1.90 3.32
CA LYS A 113 -19.66 0.80 2.68
C LYS A 113 -19.87 0.67 1.17
N ASN A 114 -21.02 1.10 0.64
CA ASN A 114 -21.34 1.05 -0.79
C ASN A 114 -20.45 1.97 -1.64
N LYS A 115 -19.81 2.98 -1.01
CA LYS A 115 -18.84 3.88 -1.64
C LYS A 115 -17.42 3.31 -1.68
N LEU A 116 -17.21 2.15 -1.08
CA LEU A 116 -15.90 1.53 -0.88
C LEU A 116 -15.83 0.15 -1.53
N SER A 117 -14.68 -0.21 -2.04
CA SER A 117 -14.34 -1.57 -2.46
C SER A 117 -13.02 -1.97 -1.81
N LEU A 118 -13.03 -3.06 -1.05
CA LEU A 118 -11.84 -3.56 -0.36
C LEU A 118 -11.38 -4.86 -0.99
N MET A 119 -10.08 -4.98 -1.23
CA MET A 119 -9.44 -6.16 -1.83
C MET A 119 -8.14 -6.50 -1.08
N ASN A 120 -7.77 -7.77 -1.14
CA ASN A 120 -6.41 -8.18 -0.80
C ASN A 120 -5.47 -7.99 -2.01
N GLU A 121 -4.20 -8.29 -1.85
CA GLU A 121 -3.17 -8.17 -2.90
C GLU A 121 -3.43 -9.07 -4.12
N SER A 122 -4.11 -10.20 -3.96
CA SER A 122 -4.49 -11.07 -5.08
C SER A 122 -5.72 -10.57 -5.84
N GLY A 123 -6.28 -9.41 -5.44
CA GLY A 123 -7.49 -8.84 -6.05
C GLY A 123 -8.79 -9.49 -5.57
N LYS A 124 -8.74 -10.38 -4.58
CA LYS A 124 -9.94 -10.98 -3.98
C LYS A 124 -10.65 -9.95 -3.11
N ARG A 125 -11.95 -9.78 -3.31
CA ARG A 125 -12.78 -8.88 -2.51
C ARG A 125 -12.87 -9.33 -1.06
N ILE A 126 -12.74 -8.36 -0.15
CA ILE A 126 -12.89 -8.53 1.30
C ILE A 126 -14.19 -7.84 1.74
N PRO A 127 -15.03 -8.50 2.54
CA PRO A 127 -16.26 -7.88 3.04
C PRO A 127 -15.98 -6.70 3.94
N ILE A 128 -16.73 -5.60 3.74
CA ILE A 128 -16.74 -4.43 4.62
C ILE A 128 -17.97 -4.53 5.52
N ARG A 129 -17.77 -4.44 6.84
CA ARG A 129 -18.87 -4.38 7.80
C ARG A 129 -19.40 -2.95 7.92
N SER A 130 -20.64 -2.81 8.37
CA SER A 130 -21.27 -1.51 8.65
C SER A 130 -21.62 -1.38 10.13
N ALA A 131 -21.52 -0.16 10.66
CA ALA A 131 -22.09 0.23 11.94
C ALA A 131 -22.80 1.59 11.73
N GLY A 132 -24.11 1.52 11.46
CA GLY A 132 -24.87 2.66 10.98
C GLY A 132 -24.35 3.17 9.64
N SER A 133 -24.05 4.46 9.53
CA SER A 133 -23.44 5.11 8.36
C SER A 133 -21.94 4.88 8.22
N LYS A 134 -21.31 4.18 9.17
CA LYS A 134 -19.86 3.98 9.19
C LYS A 134 -19.47 2.63 8.58
N SER A 135 -18.31 2.57 7.97
CA SER A 135 -17.68 1.36 7.47
C SER A 135 -16.60 0.90 8.44
N ILE A 136 -16.60 -0.41 8.74
CA ILE A 136 -15.57 -1.06 9.55
C ILE A 136 -14.72 -1.92 8.62
N LEU A 137 -13.46 -1.55 8.47
CA LEU A 137 -12.46 -2.21 7.64
C LEU A 137 -11.54 -3.05 8.52
N PRO A 138 -11.24 -4.31 8.14
CA PRO A 138 -10.17 -5.05 8.79
C PRO A 138 -8.82 -4.39 8.51
N ALA A 139 -7.89 -4.49 9.45
CA ALA A 139 -6.50 -4.11 9.27
C ALA A 139 -5.63 -5.24 9.78
N ALA A 140 -5.04 -5.99 8.87
CA ALA A 140 -4.16 -7.12 9.15
C ALA A 140 -2.97 -7.07 8.18
N GLY A 141 -2.92 -7.98 7.21
CA GLY A 141 -2.01 -7.92 6.09
C GLY A 141 -2.31 -6.74 5.17
N ARG A 142 -1.61 -6.67 4.06
CA ARG A 142 -1.75 -5.59 3.08
C ARG A 142 -3.11 -5.66 2.38
N LEU A 143 -3.86 -4.58 2.45
CA LEU A 143 -5.18 -4.43 1.84
C LEU A 143 -5.20 -3.20 0.93
N ILE A 144 -6.04 -3.25 -0.09
CA ILE A 144 -6.25 -2.15 -1.04
C ILE A 144 -7.71 -1.73 -0.98
N LEU A 145 -7.94 -0.48 -0.60
CA LEU A 145 -9.25 0.16 -0.64
C LEU A 145 -9.35 1.03 -1.90
N GLU A 146 -10.44 0.90 -2.63
CA GLU A 146 -10.77 1.76 -3.78
C GLU A 146 -12.06 2.53 -3.52
N THR A 147 -12.08 3.80 -3.94
CA THR A 147 -13.26 4.68 -3.85
C THR A 147 -13.26 5.70 -4.99
N ALA A 148 -14.43 6.28 -5.26
CA ALA A 148 -14.58 7.42 -6.17
C ALA A 148 -14.36 8.78 -5.49
N LEU A 149 -14.19 8.81 -4.16
CA LEU A 149 -13.96 10.06 -3.41
C LEU A 149 -12.63 10.71 -3.79
N PRO A 150 -12.55 12.06 -3.69
CA PRO A 150 -11.29 12.78 -3.85
C PRO A 150 -10.25 12.37 -2.81
N GLN A 151 -8.97 12.40 -3.18
CA GLN A 151 -7.86 12.00 -2.28
C GLN A 151 -7.87 12.75 -0.94
N GLU A 152 -8.10 14.06 -0.94
CA GLU A 152 -8.05 14.87 0.28
C GLU A 152 -9.16 14.50 1.27
N GLU A 153 -10.33 14.12 0.78
CA GLU A 153 -11.41 13.61 1.62
C GLU A 153 -11.04 12.28 2.26
N VAL A 154 -10.50 11.36 1.46
CA VAL A 154 -10.05 10.04 1.94
C VAL A 154 -8.92 10.15 2.96
N ILE A 155 -7.96 11.07 2.75
CA ILE A 155 -6.87 11.33 3.70
C ILE A 155 -7.45 11.75 5.06
N LYS A 156 -8.43 12.68 5.07
CA LYS A 156 -9.07 13.13 6.31
C LYS A 156 -9.77 11.98 7.05
N LEU A 157 -10.52 11.14 6.32
CA LEU A 157 -11.20 9.97 6.90
C LEU A 157 -10.21 8.98 7.53
N PHE A 158 -9.12 8.65 6.83
CA PHE A 158 -8.11 7.73 7.32
C PHE A 158 -7.33 8.29 8.51
N ARG A 159 -6.89 9.54 8.47
CA ARG A 159 -6.19 10.19 9.60
C ARG A 159 -7.03 10.14 10.85
N LYS A 160 -8.30 10.59 10.77
CA LYS A 160 -9.23 10.53 11.90
C LYS A 160 -9.39 9.13 12.47
N SER A 161 -9.47 8.12 11.61
CA SER A 161 -9.60 6.72 12.04
C SER A 161 -8.32 6.17 12.66
N ILE A 162 -7.15 6.50 12.14
CA ILE A 162 -5.85 6.04 12.66
C ILE A 162 -5.53 6.69 14.01
N GLU A 163 -5.89 7.96 14.22
CA GLU A 163 -5.67 8.67 15.49
C GLU A 163 -6.38 8.01 16.68
N ILE A 164 -7.52 7.36 16.43
CA ILE A 164 -8.34 6.71 17.47
C ILE A 164 -7.78 5.35 17.89
N ILE A 165 -6.95 4.73 17.05
CA ILE A 165 -6.33 3.43 17.34
C ILE A 165 -5.21 3.63 18.37
N LYS A 166 -5.33 2.95 19.51
CA LYS A 166 -4.33 2.91 20.58
C LYS A 166 -3.37 1.76 20.39
#